data_cfed12cf1b4743f235f7322a7d958eb1
#
_entry.id   cfed12cf1b4743f235f7322a7d958eb1
#
_cell.length_a   1.000
_cell.length_b   1.000
_cell.length_c   1.000
_cell.angle_alpha   90.00
_cell.angle_beta   90.00
_cell.angle_gamma   90.00
#
_symmetry.space_group_name_H-M   'P 1'
#
loop_
_entity.id
_entity.type
_entity.pdbx_description
1 polymer ?
#
loop_
_entity_poly.entity_id
_entity_poly.type
_entity_poly.pdbx_seq_one_letter_code
_entity_poly.pdbx_strand_id
1 'polypeptide(L)'
;MAPEFALIARLSIAVQFTVVVTLLVYFLLLRNTVRLEEVRLWSAAWFADAVALGAVLVSSLPGGGAMPLRLTLICYLAGKTAFAVLMVSGARNHIRPGAAPHIRPVPLAILIAVWSLGIGTIAVELVVAQFAESVMVGVVVATGGWIVLRNPRSQVSRWLG
;
A
#
# COMPACT_ATOMS: atom_id res chain seq x y z
N MET A 1 -17.81 8.46 -21.75
CA MET A 1 -17.60 9.26 -20.51
C MET A 1 -17.43 10.71 -20.91
N ALA A 2 -18.10 11.63 -20.23
CA ALA A 2 -17.89 13.07 -20.52
C ALA A 2 -16.43 13.45 -20.21
N PRO A 3 -15.80 14.32 -21.02
CA PRO A 3 -14.38 14.68 -20.86
C PRO A 3 -14.06 15.27 -19.48
N GLU A 4 -15.01 15.88 -18.85
CA GLU A 4 -14.88 16.46 -17.50
C GLU A 4 -14.63 15.40 -16.42
N PHE A 5 -15.30 14.25 -16.47
CA PHE A 5 -15.07 13.16 -15.51
C PHE A 5 -13.66 12.56 -15.65
N ALA A 6 -13.15 12.45 -16.86
CA ALA A 6 -11.80 11.98 -17.09
C ALA A 6 -10.75 12.95 -16.52
N LEU A 7 -10.99 14.27 -16.63
CA LEU A 7 -10.11 15.28 -16.05
C LEU A 7 -10.11 15.23 -14.51
N ILE A 8 -11.30 15.17 -13.90
CA ILE A 8 -11.44 15.09 -12.43
C ILE A 8 -10.74 13.84 -11.90
N ALA A 9 -10.93 12.67 -12.55
CA ALA A 9 -10.26 11.44 -12.14
C ALA A 9 -8.73 11.56 -12.21
N ARG A 10 -8.19 12.13 -13.30
CA ARG A 10 -6.74 12.36 -13.42
C ARG A 10 -6.19 13.31 -12.35
N LEU A 11 -6.88 14.40 -12.09
CA LEU A 11 -6.50 15.34 -11.03
C LEU A 11 -6.51 14.68 -9.66
N SER A 12 -7.54 13.88 -9.36
CA SER A 12 -7.62 13.13 -8.10
C SER A 12 -6.43 12.18 -7.92
N ILE A 13 -6.07 11.43 -8.96
CA ILE A 13 -4.90 10.52 -8.92
C ILE A 13 -3.60 11.31 -8.75
N ALA A 14 -3.44 12.44 -9.45
CA ALA A 14 -2.27 13.29 -9.33
C ALA A 14 -2.11 13.86 -7.92
N VAL A 15 -3.20 14.33 -7.30
CA VAL A 15 -3.19 14.82 -5.91
C VAL A 15 -2.83 13.69 -4.95
N GLN A 16 -3.44 12.51 -5.08
CA GLN A 16 -3.09 11.34 -4.25
C GLN A 16 -1.61 10.97 -4.40
N PHE A 17 -1.11 10.92 -5.62
CA PHE A 17 0.30 10.63 -5.89
C PHE A 17 1.23 11.64 -5.24
N THR A 18 0.92 12.93 -5.32
CA THR A 18 1.70 14.01 -4.67
C THR A 18 1.75 13.82 -3.15
N VAL A 19 0.61 13.53 -2.52
CA VAL A 19 0.55 13.25 -1.07
C VAL A 19 1.41 12.05 -0.70
N VAL A 20 1.29 10.96 -1.45
CA VAL A 20 2.07 9.73 -1.21
C VAL A 20 3.57 9.97 -1.36
N VAL A 21 3.99 10.70 -2.39
CA VAL A 21 5.40 11.06 -2.60
C VAL A 21 5.91 11.96 -1.46
N THR A 22 5.11 12.91 -1.00
CA THR A 22 5.47 13.77 0.14
C THR A 22 5.68 12.93 1.41
N LEU A 23 4.78 12.00 1.70
CA LEU A 23 4.91 11.09 2.83
C LEU A 23 6.13 10.17 2.67
N LEU A 24 6.37 9.65 1.46
CA LEU A 24 7.56 8.85 1.17
C LEU A 24 8.84 9.62 1.49
N VAL A 25 8.96 10.86 1.00
CA VAL A 25 10.12 11.73 1.27
C VAL A 25 10.28 11.95 2.78
N TYR A 26 9.17 12.26 3.48
CA TYR A 26 9.20 12.42 4.94
C TYR A 26 9.73 11.17 5.65
N PHE A 27 9.23 9.97 5.30
CA PHE A 27 9.68 8.73 5.92
C PHE A 27 11.12 8.35 5.53
N LEU A 28 11.57 8.70 4.33
CA LEU A 28 12.97 8.51 3.93
C LEU A 28 13.92 9.42 4.74
N LEU A 29 13.54 10.67 4.97
CA LEU A 29 14.29 11.58 5.84
C LEU A 29 14.30 11.08 7.29
N LEU A 30 13.14 10.66 7.80
CA LEU A 30 13.02 10.09 9.14
C LEU A 30 13.90 8.83 9.30
N ARG A 31 13.95 7.96 8.30
CA ARG A 31 14.80 6.77 8.27
C ARG A 31 16.28 7.09 8.40
N ASN A 32 16.73 8.20 7.84
CA ASN A 32 18.14 8.62 7.94
C ASN A 32 18.49 9.13 9.34
N THR A 33 17.50 9.67 10.06
CA THR A 33 17.66 10.22 11.42
C THR A 33 17.42 9.16 12.48
N VAL A 34 16.40 8.31 12.28
CA VAL A 34 15.95 7.31 13.25
C VAL A 34 16.10 5.92 12.64
N ARG A 35 17.05 5.13 13.17
CA ARG A 35 17.36 3.78 12.67
C ARG A 35 16.43 2.71 13.26
N LEU A 36 15.13 2.94 13.24
CA LEU A 36 14.14 1.97 13.69
C LEU A 36 13.65 1.09 12.52
N GLU A 37 13.47 -0.18 12.78
CA GLU A 37 13.06 -1.14 11.75
C GLU A 37 11.65 -0.86 11.23
N GLU A 38 10.74 -0.41 12.09
CA GLU A 38 9.40 0.00 11.70
C GLU A 38 9.40 1.18 10.72
N VAL A 39 10.31 2.14 10.88
CA VAL A 39 10.46 3.27 9.94
C VAL A 39 10.91 2.78 8.55
N ARG A 40 11.75 1.74 8.50
CA ARG A 40 12.13 1.10 7.25
C ARG A 40 10.94 0.45 6.56
N LEU A 41 10.09 -0.26 7.32
CA LEU A 41 8.89 -0.91 6.81
C LEU A 41 7.88 0.12 6.30
N TRP A 42 7.65 1.21 7.04
CA TRP A 42 6.77 2.29 6.60
C TRP A 42 7.31 3.03 5.37
N SER A 43 8.62 3.27 5.30
CA SER A 43 9.22 3.84 4.09
C SER A 43 9.03 2.94 2.87
N ALA A 44 9.20 1.63 3.04
CA ALA A 44 8.97 0.65 1.96
C ALA A 44 7.48 0.58 1.58
N ALA A 45 6.56 0.72 2.55
CA ALA A 45 5.13 0.80 2.29
C ALA A 45 4.79 2.00 1.40
N TRP A 46 5.22 3.20 1.79
CA TRP A 46 4.96 4.40 0.99
C TRP A 46 5.60 4.35 -0.39
N PHE A 47 6.76 3.71 -0.52
CA PHE A 47 7.38 3.46 -1.83
C PHE A 47 6.52 2.55 -2.70
N ALA A 48 5.99 1.46 -2.14
CA ALA A 48 5.11 0.54 -2.86
C ALA A 48 3.82 1.24 -3.33
N ASP A 49 3.25 2.13 -2.50
CA ASP A 49 2.06 2.92 -2.86
C ASP A 49 2.37 3.97 -3.95
N ALA A 50 3.53 4.62 -3.87
CA ALA A 50 3.99 5.54 -4.92
C ALA A 50 4.14 4.84 -6.27
N VAL A 51 4.68 3.62 -6.29
CA VAL A 51 4.79 2.80 -7.52
C VAL A 51 3.41 2.45 -8.06
N ALA A 52 2.47 2.05 -7.20
CA ALA A 52 1.10 1.72 -7.59
C ALA A 52 0.39 2.89 -8.26
N LEU A 53 0.39 4.06 -7.61
CA LEU A 53 -0.26 5.26 -8.14
C LEU A 53 0.48 5.83 -9.35
N GLY A 54 1.82 5.75 -9.37
CA GLY A 54 2.65 6.15 -10.50
C GLY A 54 2.33 5.35 -11.76
N ALA A 55 2.13 4.02 -11.65
CA ALA A 55 1.73 3.18 -12.77
C ALA A 55 0.37 3.62 -13.35
N VAL A 56 -0.61 3.92 -12.49
CA VAL A 56 -1.93 4.42 -12.93
C VAL A 56 -1.81 5.80 -13.57
N LEU A 57 -1.00 6.70 -12.99
CA LEU A 57 -0.80 8.04 -13.53
C LEU A 57 -0.17 7.99 -14.92
N VAL A 58 0.92 7.21 -15.09
CA VAL A 58 1.60 7.04 -16.38
C VAL A 58 0.67 6.46 -17.44
N SER A 59 -0.14 5.46 -17.10
CA SER A 59 -1.10 4.85 -18.02
C SER A 59 -2.22 5.83 -18.43
N SER A 60 -2.48 6.87 -17.65
CA SER A 60 -3.51 7.88 -17.92
C SER A 60 -3.02 9.06 -18.78
N LEU A 61 -1.71 9.17 -19.03
CA LEU A 61 -1.14 10.27 -19.81
C LEU A 61 -1.44 10.09 -21.32
N PRO A 62 -1.81 11.16 -22.02
CA PRO A 62 -1.97 11.12 -23.49
C PRO A 62 -0.59 10.89 -24.14
N GLY A 63 -0.49 9.87 -24.99
CA GLY A 63 0.77 9.54 -25.69
C GLY A 63 1.81 8.80 -24.86
N GLY A 64 1.58 8.56 -23.59
CA GLY A 64 2.38 7.64 -22.78
C GLY A 64 2.23 6.25 -23.38
N GLY A 65 3.32 5.74 -24.00
CA GLY A 65 3.35 4.45 -24.69
C GLY A 65 2.69 3.39 -23.81
N ALA A 66 1.54 2.93 -24.26
CA ALA A 66 0.52 2.30 -23.45
C ALA A 66 1.09 1.13 -22.66
N MET A 67 1.38 1.38 -21.39
CA MET A 67 1.49 0.28 -20.46
C MET A 67 0.18 -0.52 -20.57
N PRO A 68 0.23 -1.80 -20.95
CA PRO A 68 -1.00 -2.57 -21.11
C PRO A 68 -1.85 -2.43 -19.86
N LEU A 69 -3.15 -2.18 -20.00
CA LEU A 69 -4.06 -1.98 -18.87
C LEU A 69 -3.87 -3.07 -17.80
N ARG A 70 -3.69 -4.32 -18.23
CA ARG A 70 -3.45 -5.46 -17.32
C ARG A 70 -2.19 -5.28 -16.47
N LEU A 71 -1.10 -4.78 -17.06
CA LEU A 71 0.14 -4.56 -16.32
C LEU A 71 -0.03 -3.43 -15.30
N THR A 72 -0.74 -2.37 -15.68
CA THR A 72 -1.11 -1.28 -14.75
C THR A 72 -1.92 -1.81 -13.57
N LEU A 73 -2.93 -2.67 -13.83
CA LEU A 73 -3.75 -3.27 -12.78
C LEU A 73 -2.93 -4.17 -11.86
N ILE A 74 -2.06 -4.99 -12.41
CA ILE A 74 -1.17 -5.86 -11.63
C ILE A 74 -0.23 -5.03 -10.75
N CYS A 75 0.42 -4.00 -11.30
CA CYS A 75 1.29 -3.11 -10.54
C CYS A 75 0.53 -2.36 -9.44
N TYR A 76 -0.67 -1.89 -9.75
CA TYR A 76 -1.54 -1.21 -8.78
C TYR A 76 -1.90 -2.14 -7.61
N LEU A 77 -2.41 -3.34 -7.90
CA LEU A 77 -2.80 -4.31 -6.88
C LEU A 77 -1.60 -4.77 -6.05
N ALA A 78 -0.46 -5.06 -6.69
CA ALA A 78 0.76 -5.46 -6.00
C ALA A 78 1.26 -4.37 -5.05
N GLY A 79 1.31 -3.13 -5.52
CA GLY A 79 1.78 -2.00 -4.71
C GLY A 79 0.85 -1.69 -3.53
N LYS A 80 -0.47 -1.68 -3.75
CA LYS A 80 -1.45 -1.46 -2.67
C LYS A 80 -1.46 -2.58 -1.64
N THR A 81 -1.35 -3.83 -2.08
CA THR A 81 -1.25 -4.98 -1.17
C THR A 81 0.03 -4.92 -0.35
N ALA A 82 1.16 -4.65 -0.99
CA ALA A 82 2.45 -4.49 -0.31
C ALA A 82 2.40 -3.33 0.71
N PHE A 83 1.81 -2.18 0.33
CA PHE A 83 1.60 -1.05 1.23
C PHE A 83 0.86 -1.49 2.51
N ALA A 84 -0.32 -2.11 2.38
CA ALA A 84 -1.14 -2.50 3.51
C ALA A 84 -0.39 -3.48 4.45
N VAL A 85 0.26 -4.49 3.89
CA VAL A 85 0.98 -5.49 4.68
C VAL A 85 2.21 -4.90 5.38
N LEU A 86 2.96 -4.05 4.71
CA LEU A 86 4.14 -3.40 5.29
C LEU A 86 3.75 -2.40 6.38
N MET A 87 2.64 -1.65 6.22
CA MET A 87 2.12 -0.76 7.26
C MET A 87 1.74 -1.52 8.52
N VAL A 88 1.00 -2.62 8.38
CA VAL A 88 0.61 -3.47 9.53
C VAL A 88 1.83 -4.14 10.17
N SER A 89 2.80 -4.58 9.36
CA SER A 89 4.03 -5.18 9.87
C SER A 89 4.87 -4.16 10.66
N GLY A 90 4.98 -2.93 10.18
CA GLY A 90 5.64 -1.83 10.89
C GLY A 90 4.95 -1.50 12.21
N ALA A 91 3.62 -1.37 12.21
CA ALA A 91 2.84 -1.13 13.43
C ALA A 91 3.03 -2.26 14.44
N ARG A 92 3.06 -3.51 13.99
CA ARG A 92 3.32 -4.66 14.86
C ARG A 92 4.72 -4.65 15.48
N ASN A 93 5.76 -4.35 14.68
CA ASN A 93 7.13 -4.25 15.19
C ASN A 93 7.25 -3.13 16.24
N HIS A 94 6.55 -2.03 16.03
CA HIS A 94 6.51 -0.94 17.01
C HIS A 94 5.92 -1.38 18.36
N ILE A 95 4.89 -2.23 18.35
CA ILE A 95 4.23 -2.71 19.57
C ILE A 95 5.02 -3.85 20.25
N ARG A 96 5.71 -4.67 19.46
CA ARG A 96 6.49 -5.82 19.93
C ARG A 96 7.90 -5.80 19.35
N PRO A 97 8.79 -4.90 19.83
CA PRO A 97 10.15 -4.85 19.37
C PRO A 97 10.86 -6.18 19.71
N GLY A 98 11.56 -6.74 18.71
CA GLY A 98 12.30 -8.01 18.85
C GLY A 98 11.46 -9.28 18.68
N ALA A 99 10.16 -9.17 18.41
CA ALA A 99 9.39 -10.34 17.98
C ALA A 99 9.87 -10.78 16.59
N ALA A 100 10.21 -12.07 16.45
CA ALA A 100 10.60 -12.61 15.15
C ALA A 100 9.56 -12.26 14.08
N PRO A 101 9.98 -11.87 12.86
CA PRO A 101 9.07 -11.53 11.79
C PRO A 101 8.16 -12.74 11.52
N HIS A 102 6.86 -12.60 11.85
CA HIS A 102 5.90 -13.68 11.68
C HIS A 102 5.63 -13.98 10.20
N ILE A 103 5.91 -13.00 9.36
CA ILE A 103 5.73 -13.10 7.93
C ILE A 103 7.12 -13.19 7.31
N ARG A 104 7.48 -14.38 6.88
CA ARG A 104 8.68 -14.55 6.08
C ARG A 104 8.53 -13.76 4.77
N PRO A 105 9.54 -13.03 4.30
CA PRO A 105 9.41 -12.17 3.13
C PRO A 105 9.06 -12.95 1.85
N VAL A 106 9.56 -14.17 1.71
CA VAL A 106 9.32 -14.98 0.52
C VAL A 106 7.84 -15.40 0.38
N PRO A 107 7.19 -16.06 1.37
CA PRO A 107 5.77 -16.42 1.23
C PRO A 107 4.86 -15.20 1.11
N LEU A 108 5.22 -14.07 1.71
CA LEU A 108 4.48 -12.83 1.51
C LEU A 108 4.56 -12.32 0.07
N ALA A 109 5.76 -12.29 -0.50
CA ALA A 109 5.96 -11.90 -1.90
C ALA A 109 5.18 -12.82 -2.86
N ILE A 110 5.19 -14.13 -2.60
CA ILE A 110 4.41 -15.11 -3.38
C ILE A 110 2.91 -14.81 -3.25
N LEU A 111 2.41 -14.56 -2.04
CA LEU A 111 0.99 -14.25 -1.81
C LEU A 111 0.58 -12.97 -2.56
N ILE A 112 1.39 -11.91 -2.48
CA ILE A 112 1.15 -10.66 -3.20
C ILE A 112 1.15 -10.91 -4.70
N ALA A 113 2.10 -11.67 -5.21
CA ALA A 113 2.20 -11.98 -6.63
C ALA A 113 1.00 -12.79 -7.13
N VAL A 114 0.61 -13.85 -6.43
CA VAL A 114 -0.54 -14.69 -6.79
C VAL A 114 -1.84 -13.88 -6.74
N TRP A 115 -2.04 -13.09 -5.70
CA TRP A 115 -3.19 -12.19 -5.58
C TRP A 115 -3.26 -11.19 -6.74
N SER A 116 -2.15 -10.47 -6.98
CA SER A 116 -2.12 -9.39 -7.98
C SER A 116 -2.26 -9.92 -9.39
N LEU A 117 -1.62 -11.06 -9.70
CA LEU A 117 -1.77 -11.74 -10.98
C LEU A 117 -3.18 -12.31 -11.15
N GLY A 118 -3.71 -12.97 -10.12
CA GLY A 118 -5.05 -13.54 -10.16
C GLY A 118 -6.12 -12.50 -10.42
N ILE A 119 -6.18 -11.45 -9.60
CA ILE A 119 -7.17 -10.38 -9.78
C ILE A 119 -6.87 -9.53 -11.03
N GLY A 120 -5.60 -9.21 -11.29
CA GLY A 120 -5.22 -8.38 -12.45
C GLY A 120 -5.50 -9.04 -13.80
N THR A 121 -5.56 -10.38 -13.87
CA THR A 121 -5.95 -11.11 -15.08
C THR A 121 -7.46 -11.23 -15.23
N ILE A 122 -8.21 -11.30 -14.13
CA ILE A 122 -9.67 -11.45 -14.11
C ILE A 122 -10.36 -10.07 -14.23
N ALA A 123 -9.77 -9.04 -13.61
CA ALA A 123 -10.36 -7.70 -13.65
C ALA A 123 -10.32 -7.12 -15.07
N VAL A 124 -11.49 -6.85 -15.61
CA VAL A 124 -11.66 -6.23 -16.94
C VAL A 124 -11.57 -4.71 -16.85
N GLU A 125 -11.87 -4.16 -15.66
CA GLU A 125 -11.95 -2.73 -15.41
C GLU A 125 -11.21 -2.35 -14.13
N LEU A 126 -10.67 -1.12 -14.12
CA LEU A 126 -9.99 -0.55 -12.95
C LEU A 126 -10.89 -0.50 -11.71
N VAL A 127 -12.19 -0.26 -11.89
CA VAL A 127 -13.17 -0.21 -10.79
C VAL A 127 -13.26 -1.54 -10.04
N VAL A 128 -13.25 -2.66 -10.75
CA VAL A 128 -13.27 -4.00 -10.15
C VAL A 128 -11.98 -4.26 -9.36
N ALA A 129 -10.83 -3.86 -9.92
CA ALA A 129 -9.55 -3.96 -9.23
C ALA A 129 -9.49 -3.08 -7.97
N GLN A 130 -10.01 -1.86 -8.03
CA GLN A 130 -10.10 -0.96 -6.87
C GLN A 130 -11.02 -1.50 -5.78
N PHE A 131 -12.15 -2.09 -6.16
CA PHE A 131 -13.05 -2.73 -5.20
C PHE A 131 -12.38 -3.90 -4.48
N ALA A 132 -11.76 -4.81 -5.25
CA ALA A 132 -11.03 -5.96 -4.69
C ALA A 132 -9.90 -5.52 -3.76
N GLU A 133 -9.15 -4.48 -4.16
CA GLU A 133 -8.10 -3.87 -3.34
C GLU A 133 -8.67 -3.28 -2.04
N SER A 134 -9.75 -2.51 -2.11
CA SER A 134 -10.36 -1.88 -0.93
C SER A 134 -10.82 -2.92 0.09
N VAL A 135 -11.42 -4.03 -0.37
CA VAL A 135 -11.80 -5.15 0.49
C VAL A 135 -10.57 -5.78 1.13
N MET A 136 -9.54 -6.07 0.36
CA MET A 136 -8.32 -6.69 0.85
C MET A 136 -7.57 -5.80 1.85
N VAL A 137 -7.39 -4.51 1.54
CA VAL A 137 -6.76 -3.53 2.46
C VAL A 137 -7.60 -3.41 3.73
N GLY A 138 -8.93 -3.35 3.61
CA GLY A 138 -9.84 -3.32 4.76
C GLY A 138 -9.65 -4.53 5.68
N VAL A 139 -9.55 -5.74 5.12
CA VAL A 139 -9.30 -6.96 5.88
C VAL A 139 -7.93 -6.94 6.57
N VAL A 140 -6.88 -6.52 5.85
CA VAL A 140 -5.51 -6.44 6.40
C VAL A 140 -5.45 -5.43 7.54
N VAL A 141 -6.03 -4.25 7.36
CA VAL A 141 -6.04 -3.19 8.39
C VAL A 141 -6.88 -3.59 9.58
N ALA A 142 -8.07 -4.18 9.38
CA ALA A 142 -8.93 -4.67 10.46
C ALA A 142 -8.23 -5.77 11.27
N THR A 143 -7.57 -6.71 10.59
CA THR A 143 -6.80 -7.78 11.24
C THR A 143 -5.63 -7.19 12.03
N GLY A 144 -4.90 -6.25 11.46
CA GLY A 144 -3.82 -5.54 12.11
C GLY A 144 -4.29 -4.78 13.35
N GLY A 145 -5.37 -4.01 13.22
CA GLY A 145 -6.01 -3.29 14.32
C GLY A 145 -6.46 -4.21 15.44
N TRP A 146 -7.08 -5.34 15.10
CA TRP A 146 -7.48 -6.35 16.06
C TRP A 146 -6.30 -6.94 16.86
N ILE A 147 -5.18 -7.24 16.18
CA ILE A 147 -3.95 -7.72 16.82
C ILE A 147 -3.40 -6.67 17.79
N VAL A 148 -3.44 -5.39 17.40
CA VAL A 148 -3.00 -4.27 18.25
C VAL A 148 -3.90 -4.13 19.48
N LEU A 149 -5.21 -4.14 19.31
CA LEU A 149 -6.19 -3.96 20.40
C LEU A 149 -6.18 -5.12 21.40
N ARG A 150 -5.99 -6.36 20.94
CA ARG A 150 -5.91 -7.53 21.82
C ARG A 150 -4.60 -7.64 22.60
N ASN A 151 -3.63 -6.77 22.35
CA ASN A 151 -2.36 -6.84 23.05
C ASN A 151 -2.38 -5.97 24.33
N PRO A 152 -2.44 -6.56 25.55
CA PRO A 152 -2.52 -5.80 26.80
C PRO A 152 -1.25 -4.99 27.11
N ARG A 153 -0.18 -5.17 26.33
CA ARG A 153 1.08 -4.43 26.43
C ARG A 153 1.20 -3.28 25.42
N SER A 154 0.14 -2.95 24.67
CA SER A 154 0.17 -1.77 23.83
C SER A 154 0.35 -0.53 24.71
N GLN A 155 1.25 0.38 24.33
CA GLN A 155 1.47 1.61 25.08
C GLN A 155 0.19 2.45 25.22
N VAL A 156 -0.77 2.25 24.33
CA VAL A 156 -2.10 2.87 24.39
C VAL A 156 -2.82 2.54 25.70
N SER A 157 -2.68 1.32 26.25
CA SER A 157 -3.24 0.98 27.54
C SER A 157 -2.54 1.69 28.72
N ARG A 158 -1.31 2.15 28.55
CA ARG A 158 -0.57 2.92 29.58
C ARG A 158 -0.95 4.40 29.61
N TRP A 159 -1.52 4.93 28.51
CA TRP A 159 -1.95 6.32 28.44
C TRP A 159 -3.43 6.49 28.82
N LEU A 160 -4.21 5.41 28.82
CA LEU A 160 -5.63 5.40 29.15
C LEU A 160 -5.93 4.84 30.57
N GLY A 161 -4.94 4.37 31.30
CA GLY A 161 -5.03 3.91 32.70
C GLY A 161 -4.22 4.80 33.63
#